data_50c42cc3837beb48f8a4d0928667dfb8
#
_entry.id   50c42cc3837beb48f8a4d0928667dfb8
#
_cell.length_a   1.000
_cell.length_b   1.000
_cell.length_c   1.000
_cell.angle_alpha   90.00
_cell.angle_beta   90.00
_cell.angle_gamma   90.00
#
_symmetry.space_group_name_H-M   'P 1'
#
loop_
_entity.id
_entity.type
_entity.pdbx_description
1 polymer ?
#
loop_
_entity_poly.entity_id
_entity_poly.type
_entity_poly.pdbx_seq_one_letter_code
_entity_poly.pdbx_strand_id
1 'polypeptide(L)'
;MKDLDYYMSLPYEMKLEELSEDEGGGIFLSIPLLGEMAVNGHGDTYLEAREALENCKRDFLESWISAGVDIPEPQQRNCLNDAEVYVRELVTVGV
;
A
#
# COMPACT_ATOMS: atom_id res chain seq x y z
N MET A 1 0.76 7.02 21.97
CA MET A 1 1.11 8.09 21.02
C MET A 1 1.35 7.50 19.62
N LYS A 2 0.75 8.13 18.64
CA LYS A 2 0.89 7.64 17.26
C LYS A 2 2.12 8.23 16.61
N ASP A 3 3.16 7.43 16.54
CA ASP A 3 4.42 7.84 15.94
C ASP A 3 4.66 7.08 14.63
N LEU A 4 5.83 7.26 14.05
CA LEU A 4 6.17 6.61 12.80
C LEU A 4 6.05 5.09 12.87
N ASP A 5 6.55 4.50 13.95
CA ASP A 5 6.49 3.05 14.11
C ASP A 5 5.04 2.56 14.17
N TYR A 6 4.18 3.34 14.83
CA TYR A 6 2.77 3.00 14.88
C TYR A 6 2.18 2.89 13.48
N TYR A 7 2.39 3.92 12.66
CA TYR A 7 1.83 3.92 11.31
C TYR A 7 2.50 2.91 10.40
N MET A 8 3.79 2.69 10.56
CA MET A 8 4.50 1.70 9.76
C MET A 8 4.01 0.28 10.01
N SER A 9 3.50 0.03 11.21
CA SER A 9 3.01 -1.29 11.58
C SER A 9 1.56 -1.56 11.20
N LEU A 10 0.84 -0.54 10.74
CA LEU A 10 -0.56 -0.72 10.38
C LEU A 10 -0.70 -1.52 9.08
N PRO A 11 -1.75 -2.34 8.97
CA PRO A 11 -1.93 -3.21 7.81
C PRO A 11 -2.58 -2.46 6.64
N TYR A 12 -1.83 -1.54 6.05
CA TYR A 12 -2.32 -0.84 4.87
C TYR A 12 -2.40 -1.78 3.69
N GLU A 13 -3.49 -1.66 2.97
CA GLU A 13 -3.71 -2.46 1.77
C GLU A 13 -2.82 -1.93 0.65
N MET A 14 -2.17 -2.85 -0.06
CA MET A 14 -1.30 -2.49 -1.18
C MET A 14 -1.94 -2.92 -2.48
N LYS A 15 -1.81 -2.07 -3.49
CA LYS A 15 -2.25 -2.38 -4.84
C LYS A 15 -1.02 -2.75 -5.64
N LEU A 16 -1.07 -3.89 -6.31
CA LEU A 16 0.02 -4.37 -7.12
C LEU A 16 -0.36 -4.33 -8.60
N GLU A 17 0.51 -3.78 -9.42
CA GLU A 17 0.34 -3.76 -10.86
C GLU A 17 1.59 -4.28 -11.53
N GLU A 18 1.41 -5.17 -12.49
CA GLU A 18 2.52 -5.60 -13.32
C GLU A 18 2.56 -4.68 -14.52
N LEU A 19 3.70 -4.05 -14.74
CA LEU A 19 3.84 -3.10 -15.82
C LEU A 19 4.26 -3.82 -17.10
N SER A 20 3.68 -3.40 -18.23
CA SER A 20 4.05 -3.96 -19.52
C SER A 20 5.43 -3.45 -19.92
N GLU A 21 6.03 -4.08 -20.93
CA GLU A 21 7.32 -3.64 -21.42
C GLU A 21 7.25 -2.20 -21.91
N ASP A 22 6.12 -1.82 -22.51
CA ASP A 22 5.91 -0.46 -22.99
C ASP A 22 5.92 0.55 -21.84
N GLU A 23 5.54 0.10 -20.65
CA GLU A 23 5.52 0.95 -19.47
C GLU A 23 6.81 0.86 -18.66
N GLY A 24 7.79 0.15 -19.16
CA GLY A 24 9.06 -0.03 -18.49
C GLY A 24 9.23 -1.36 -17.78
N GLY A 25 8.20 -2.17 -17.76
CA GLY A 25 8.24 -3.47 -17.12
C GLY A 25 8.32 -3.39 -15.61
N GLY A 26 8.35 -4.54 -14.96
CA GLY A 26 8.50 -4.61 -13.52
C GLY A 26 7.19 -4.58 -12.77
N ILE A 27 7.30 -4.28 -11.50
CA ILE A 27 6.15 -4.27 -10.58
C ILE A 27 6.01 -2.91 -9.92
N PHE A 28 4.78 -2.42 -9.86
CA PHE A 28 4.44 -1.16 -9.23
C PHE A 28 3.52 -1.45 -8.05
N LEU A 29 3.91 -0.99 -6.87
CA LEU A 29 3.11 -1.13 -5.66
C LEU A 29 2.70 0.25 -5.17
N SER A 30 1.50 0.34 -4.62
CA SER A 30 1.01 1.59 -4.05
C SER A 30 0.10 1.30 -2.88
N ILE A 31 -0.13 2.33 -2.07
CA ILE A 31 -1.08 2.25 -0.95
C ILE A 31 -2.18 3.27 -1.23
N PRO A 32 -3.32 2.80 -1.78
CA PRO A 32 -4.38 3.73 -2.19
C PRO A 32 -4.89 4.63 -1.06
N LEU A 33 -4.98 4.10 0.14
CA LEU A 33 -5.47 4.88 1.28
C LEU A 33 -4.60 6.10 1.58
N LEU A 34 -3.30 5.98 1.34
CA LEU A 34 -2.36 7.07 1.53
C LEU A 34 -2.13 7.89 0.27
N GLY A 35 -2.67 7.42 -0.86
CA GLY A 35 -2.50 8.09 -2.14
C GLY A 35 -1.55 7.33 -3.04
N GLU A 36 -2.05 6.84 -4.18
CA GLU A 36 -1.24 6.01 -5.08
C GLU A 36 -0.04 6.77 -5.63
N MET A 37 -0.20 8.07 -5.85
CA MET A 37 0.91 8.87 -6.38
C MET A 37 1.85 9.35 -5.29
N ALA A 38 1.40 9.33 -4.04
CA ALA A 38 2.20 9.80 -2.92
C ALA A 38 3.03 8.68 -2.29
N VAL A 39 2.44 7.50 -2.18
CA VAL A 39 3.11 6.35 -1.54
C VAL A 39 3.10 5.19 -2.51
N ASN A 40 4.24 4.95 -3.14
CA ASN A 40 4.37 3.89 -4.11
C ASN A 40 5.81 3.40 -4.18
N GLY A 41 6.01 2.31 -4.90
CA GLY A 41 7.33 1.76 -5.11
C GLY A 41 7.35 0.95 -6.39
N HIS A 42 8.48 0.96 -7.08
CA HIS A 42 8.65 0.25 -8.34
C HIS A 42 9.95 -0.53 -8.31
N GLY A 43 9.95 -1.70 -8.91
CA GLY A 43 11.13 -2.53 -9.02
C GLY A 43 10.93 -3.60 -10.05
N ASP A 44 12.01 -4.28 -10.42
CA ASP A 44 11.94 -5.39 -11.37
C ASP A 44 11.30 -6.62 -10.74
N THR A 45 11.41 -6.74 -9.43
CA THR A 45 10.82 -7.84 -8.69
C THR A 45 9.90 -7.28 -7.60
N TYR A 46 9.07 -8.16 -7.06
CA TYR A 46 8.20 -7.76 -5.95
C TYR A 46 9.01 -7.25 -4.76
N LEU A 47 10.11 -7.92 -4.43
CA LEU A 47 10.92 -7.51 -3.28
C LEU A 47 11.51 -6.12 -3.48
N GLU A 48 11.98 -5.82 -4.67
CA GLU A 48 12.51 -4.50 -4.97
C GLU A 48 11.43 -3.43 -4.88
N ALA A 49 10.27 -3.72 -5.47
CA ALA A 49 9.16 -2.78 -5.42
C ALA A 49 8.69 -2.57 -3.97
N ARG A 50 8.67 -3.65 -3.19
CA ARG A 50 8.26 -3.57 -1.79
C ARG A 50 9.21 -2.73 -0.97
N GLU A 51 10.50 -2.90 -1.19
CA GLU A 51 11.51 -2.12 -0.49
C GLU A 51 11.37 -0.64 -0.83
N ALA A 52 11.19 -0.34 -2.12
CA ALA A 52 10.99 1.04 -2.55
C ALA A 52 9.74 1.63 -1.92
N LEU A 53 8.66 0.83 -1.87
CA LEU A 53 7.41 1.27 -1.25
C LEU A 53 7.60 1.58 0.23
N GLU A 54 8.29 0.71 0.96
CA GLU A 54 8.51 0.91 2.38
C GLU A 54 9.30 2.19 2.66
N ASN A 55 10.31 2.47 1.85
CA ASN A 55 11.09 3.68 1.99
C ASN A 55 10.25 4.92 1.71
N CYS A 56 9.45 4.87 0.64
CA CYS A 56 8.56 5.97 0.28
C CYS A 56 7.52 6.20 1.37
N LYS A 57 6.95 5.11 1.88
CA LYS A 57 5.95 5.17 2.95
C LYS A 57 6.53 5.82 4.20
N ARG A 58 7.73 5.44 4.56
CA ARG A 58 8.39 6.00 5.74
C ARG A 58 8.59 7.51 5.61
N ASP A 59 9.12 7.94 4.47
CA ASP A 59 9.35 9.36 4.23
C ASP A 59 8.06 10.15 4.26
N PHE A 60 7.03 9.60 3.64
CA PHE A 60 5.72 10.23 3.59
C PHE A 60 5.13 10.38 4.99
N LEU A 61 5.16 9.30 5.77
CA LEU A 61 4.60 9.33 7.12
C LEU A 61 5.37 10.27 8.03
N GLU A 62 6.70 10.27 7.94
CA GLU A 62 7.51 11.19 8.75
C GLU A 62 7.14 12.65 8.44
N SER A 63 6.98 12.95 7.16
CA SER A 63 6.64 14.30 6.73
C SER A 63 5.27 14.71 7.29
N TRP A 64 4.30 13.81 7.20
CA TRP A 64 2.96 14.11 7.69
C TRP A 64 2.89 14.22 9.20
N ILE A 65 3.62 13.37 9.91
CA ILE A 65 3.68 13.45 11.36
C ILE A 65 4.27 14.78 11.78
N SER A 66 5.37 15.20 11.13
CA SER A 66 6.01 16.47 11.43
C SER A 66 5.10 17.65 11.15
N ALA A 67 4.27 17.54 10.11
CA ALA A 67 3.36 18.62 9.74
C ALA A 67 2.08 18.64 10.58
N GLY A 68 1.86 17.63 11.41
CA GLY A 68 0.65 17.53 12.21
C GLY A 68 -0.59 17.19 11.41
N VAL A 69 -0.42 16.57 10.25
CA VAL A 69 -1.52 16.18 9.38
C VAL A 69 -2.13 14.87 9.87
N ASP A 70 -3.44 14.77 9.79
CA ASP A 70 -4.13 13.52 10.12
C ASP A 70 -3.83 12.48 9.05
N ILE A 71 -3.33 11.33 9.49
CA ILE A 71 -2.98 10.25 8.57
C ILE A 71 -4.10 9.22 8.56
N PRO A 72 -4.64 8.88 7.39
CA PRO A 72 -5.67 7.85 7.30
C PRO A 72 -5.18 6.51 7.83
N GLU A 73 -6.02 5.81 8.56
CA GLU A 73 -5.67 4.50 9.09
C GLU A 73 -6.60 3.45 8.50
N PRO A 74 -6.08 2.25 8.24
CA PRO A 74 -6.92 1.18 7.70
C PRO A 74 -7.93 0.74 8.74
N GLN A 75 -9.11 0.32 8.27
CA GLN A 75 -10.17 -0.12 9.15
C GLN A 75 -9.95 -1.57 9.53
N GLN A 76 -9.20 -1.79 10.58
CA GLN A 76 -8.81 -3.14 10.96
C GLN A 76 -9.97 -4.06 11.30
N ARG A 77 -11.00 -3.52 11.94
CA ARG A 77 -12.13 -4.36 12.31
C ARG A 77 -12.84 -4.94 11.11
N ASN A 78 -12.64 -4.36 9.94
CA ASN A 78 -13.26 -4.82 8.72
C ASN A 78 -12.36 -5.76 7.94
N CYS A 79 -11.15 -5.98 8.40
CA CYS A 79 -10.21 -6.80 7.67
C CYS A 79 -10.73 -8.18 7.36
N LEU A 80 -11.33 -8.84 8.34
CA LEU A 80 -11.89 -10.16 8.11
C LEU A 80 -13.02 -10.15 7.11
N ASN A 81 -13.93 -9.19 7.28
CA ASN A 81 -15.06 -9.08 6.37
C ASN A 81 -14.60 -8.69 4.98
N ASP A 82 -13.66 -7.77 4.91
CA ASP A 82 -13.11 -7.35 3.63
C ASP A 82 -12.40 -8.49 2.95
N ALA A 83 -11.67 -9.30 3.72
CA ALA A 83 -10.99 -10.45 3.17
C ALA A 83 -11.98 -11.46 2.61
N GLU A 84 -13.06 -11.69 3.32
CA GLU A 84 -14.09 -12.60 2.86
C GLU A 84 -14.75 -12.10 1.59
N VAL A 85 -15.07 -10.80 1.57
CA VAL A 85 -15.67 -10.20 0.38
C VAL A 85 -14.71 -10.29 -0.79
N TYR A 86 -13.47 -9.99 -0.54
CA TYR A 86 -12.45 -10.04 -1.58
C TYR A 86 -12.30 -11.43 -2.16
N VAL A 87 -12.27 -12.43 -1.30
CA VAL A 87 -12.15 -13.82 -1.74
C VAL A 87 -13.37 -14.22 -2.57
N ARG A 88 -14.55 -13.81 -2.14
CA ARG A 88 -15.76 -14.11 -2.88
C ARG A 88 -15.74 -13.46 -4.26
N GLU A 89 -15.26 -12.23 -4.32
CA GLU A 89 -15.14 -11.53 -5.60
C GLU A 89 -14.19 -12.25 -6.53
N LEU A 90 -13.06 -12.71 -5.99
CA LEU A 90 -12.11 -13.46 -6.78
C LEU A 90 -12.72 -14.74 -7.30
N VAL A 91 -13.45 -15.45 -6.45
CA VAL A 91 -14.13 -16.67 -6.85
C VAL A 91 -15.17 -16.38 -7.91
N THR A 92 -15.93 -15.32 -7.73
CA THR A 92 -16.93 -14.93 -8.70
C THR A 92 -16.31 -14.60 -10.04
N VAL A 93 -15.21 -13.87 -10.00
CA VAL A 93 -14.50 -13.52 -11.23
C VAL A 93 -13.90 -14.75 -11.88
N GLY A 94 -13.43 -15.69 -11.07
CA GLY A 94 -12.85 -16.91 -11.58
C GLY A 94 -13.88 -17.88 -12.12
N VAL A 95 -15.12 -17.67 -11.80
CA VAL A 95 -16.21 -18.47 -12.32
C VAL A 95 -16.73 -17.88 -13.59
#